data_258fd7aaaa883a95155b85ae856f6b45
#
_entry.id   258fd7aaaa883a95155b85ae856f6b45
#
_cell.length_a   1.000
_cell.length_b   1.000
_cell.length_c   1.000
_cell.angle_alpha   90.00
_cell.angle_beta   90.00
_cell.angle_gamma   90.00
#
_symmetry.space_group_name_H-M   'P 1'
#
loop_
_entity.id
_entity.type
_entity.pdbx_description
1 polymer ?
#
loop_
_entity_poly.entity_id
_entity_poly.type
_entity_poly.pdbx_seq_one_letter_code
_entity_poly.pdbx_strand_id
1 'polypeptide(L)'
;DFEEVDYWGELCEIMEWSKHNVCSTFHICWGAQAGLYYHYGIKKHLLPEKLSGIYTHKVLVPHHKLMRGFDDTFTLPHSRHTGIDEEALKRCRGLEVLAVSEIAGSCVICSRNGRQVFVTGHAEYDRDTLAKEYFRDKNKGLNPNVPYNYFPNDDASKTPPMIWRSNATLLYTNWLNYFVYQATPYDLRELINRYPH
;
A
#
# COMPACT_ATOMS: atom_id res chain seq x y z
N ASP A 1 9.44 -5.67 17.15
CA ASP A 1 9.60 -4.25 16.75
C ASP A 1 10.35 -4.16 15.42
N PHE A 2 10.42 -2.97 14.80
CA PHE A 2 11.14 -2.81 13.53
C PHE A 2 12.65 -2.97 13.74
N GLU A 3 13.16 -2.49 14.86
CA GLU A 3 14.57 -2.54 15.25
C GLU A 3 15.12 -3.95 15.44
N GLU A 4 14.25 -4.95 15.59
CA GLU A 4 14.60 -6.37 15.73
C GLU A 4 14.82 -7.07 14.38
N VAL A 5 14.54 -6.38 13.28
CA VAL A 5 14.70 -6.92 11.92
C VAL A 5 16.15 -6.72 11.47
N ASP A 6 16.82 -7.79 11.07
CA ASP A 6 18.25 -7.81 10.74
C ASP A 6 18.67 -6.74 9.74
N TYR A 7 17.82 -6.43 8.77
CA TYR A 7 18.06 -5.41 7.73
C TYR A 7 17.47 -4.03 8.06
N TRP A 8 17.05 -3.76 9.30
CA TRP A 8 16.43 -2.48 9.65
C TRP A 8 17.36 -1.29 9.41
N GLY A 9 18.65 -1.43 9.76
CA GLY A 9 19.64 -0.39 9.54
C GLY A 9 19.77 -0.01 8.06
N GLU A 10 19.94 -0.99 7.19
CA GLU A 10 20.02 -0.78 5.73
C GLU A 10 18.74 -0.16 5.17
N LEU A 11 17.56 -0.60 5.64
CA LEU A 11 16.29 -0.04 5.23
C LEU A 11 16.17 1.45 5.63
N CYS A 12 16.63 1.81 6.81
CA CYS A 12 16.68 3.21 7.26
C CYS A 12 17.61 4.05 6.37
N GLU A 13 18.78 3.53 5.98
CA GLU A 13 19.69 4.20 5.06
C GLU A 13 19.05 4.42 3.69
N ILE A 14 18.35 3.42 3.15
CA ILE A 14 17.61 3.54 1.89
C ILE A 14 16.49 4.59 2.00
N MET A 15 15.73 4.58 3.10
CA MET A 15 14.66 5.56 3.32
C MET A 15 15.22 6.97 3.46
N GLU A 16 16.36 7.15 4.16
CA GLU A 16 17.03 8.44 4.26
C GLU A 16 17.54 8.93 2.91
N TRP A 17 18.25 8.06 2.18
CA TRP A 17 18.73 8.36 0.83
C TRP A 17 17.59 8.78 -0.11
N SER A 18 16.45 8.12 -0.03
CA SER A 18 15.30 8.41 -0.89
C SER A 18 14.73 9.81 -0.70
N LYS A 19 14.91 10.44 0.47
CA LYS A 19 14.46 11.82 0.72
C LYS A 19 15.09 12.83 -0.23
N HIS A 20 16.28 12.54 -0.74
CA HIS A 20 17.07 13.47 -1.54
C HIS A 20 17.30 13.02 -2.99
N ASN A 21 17.14 11.72 -3.27
CA ASN A 21 17.57 11.14 -4.53
C ASN A 21 16.43 10.65 -5.43
N VAL A 22 15.17 10.61 -4.96
CA VAL A 22 14.00 10.24 -5.76
C VAL A 22 12.88 11.26 -5.60
N CYS A 23 12.03 11.38 -6.62
CA CYS A 23 10.90 12.31 -6.59
C CYS A 23 9.79 11.84 -5.67
N SER A 24 9.51 10.55 -5.65
CA SER A 24 8.48 9.96 -4.81
C SER A 24 8.79 8.49 -4.50
N THR A 25 8.37 8.02 -3.33
CA THR A 25 8.45 6.61 -2.91
C THR A 25 7.04 6.05 -2.72
N PHE A 26 6.89 4.76 -3.00
CA PHE A 26 5.63 4.02 -2.80
C PHE A 26 5.91 2.81 -1.90
N HIS A 27 5.39 2.88 -0.69
CA HIS A 27 5.59 1.87 0.36
C HIS A 27 4.36 0.97 0.47
N ILE A 28 4.55 -0.35 0.57
CA ILE A 28 3.47 -1.33 0.57
C ILE A 28 3.49 -2.15 1.86
N CYS A 29 2.32 -2.37 2.47
CA CYS A 29 2.04 -3.23 3.59
C CYS A 29 3.02 -3.04 4.76
N TRP A 30 3.86 -4.02 5.06
CA TRP A 30 4.90 -3.90 6.10
C TRP A 30 5.86 -2.74 5.81
N GLY A 31 6.26 -2.56 4.55
CA GLY A 31 7.06 -1.42 4.12
C GLY A 31 6.36 -0.07 4.32
N ALA A 32 5.03 -0.01 4.18
CA ALA A 32 4.27 1.18 4.51
C ALA A 32 4.29 1.48 6.00
N GLN A 33 4.13 0.46 6.85
CA GLN A 33 4.23 0.61 8.30
C GLN A 33 5.65 1.03 8.72
N ALA A 34 6.68 0.42 8.13
CA ALA A 34 8.08 0.77 8.37
C ALA A 34 8.39 2.23 7.98
N GLY A 35 7.91 2.66 6.82
CA GLY A 35 8.08 4.05 6.36
C GLY A 35 7.32 5.05 7.23
N LEU A 36 6.08 4.74 7.63
CA LEU A 36 5.31 5.58 8.57
C LEU A 36 6.01 5.70 9.93
N TYR A 37 6.60 4.61 10.41
CA TYR A 37 7.37 4.63 11.65
C TYR A 37 8.65 5.46 11.53
N TYR A 38 9.47 5.18 10.50
CA TYR A 38 10.75 5.85 10.30
C TYR A 38 10.60 7.36 10.08
N HIS A 39 9.69 7.76 9.19
CA HIS A 39 9.56 9.17 8.79
C HIS A 39 8.68 10.01 9.73
N TYR A 40 7.72 9.39 10.43
CA TYR A 40 6.68 10.11 11.17
C TYR A 40 6.49 9.60 12.60
N GLY A 41 7.22 8.57 13.03
CA GLY A 41 7.11 8.00 14.38
C GLY A 41 5.79 7.27 14.65
N ILE A 42 5.02 6.92 13.60
CA ILE A 42 3.74 6.22 13.73
C ILE A 42 4.00 4.74 13.95
N LYS A 43 3.67 4.25 15.13
CA LYS A 43 3.93 2.87 15.55
C LYS A 43 2.94 1.88 14.93
N LYS A 44 3.37 0.62 14.80
CA LYS A 44 2.48 -0.51 14.56
C LYS A 44 2.04 -1.15 15.87
N HIS A 45 0.94 -1.90 15.83
CA HIS A 45 0.49 -2.76 16.91
C HIS A 45 0.03 -4.11 16.36
N LEU A 46 0.04 -5.15 17.19
CA LEU A 46 -0.51 -6.45 16.81
C LEU A 46 -2.03 -6.36 16.68
N LEU A 47 -2.57 -6.98 15.64
CA LEU A 47 -4.00 -7.20 15.51
C LEU A 47 -4.41 -8.44 16.31
N PRO A 48 -5.66 -8.51 16.81
CA PRO A 48 -6.18 -9.69 17.48
C PRO A 48 -6.11 -10.96 16.64
N GLU A 49 -6.33 -10.80 15.32
CA GLU A 49 -6.27 -11.86 14.31
C GLU A 49 -5.57 -11.37 13.04
N LYS A 50 -5.05 -12.33 12.25
CA LYS A 50 -4.49 -12.02 10.92
C LYS A 50 -5.60 -11.41 10.04
N LEU A 51 -5.36 -10.21 9.57
CA LEU A 51 -6.20 -9.57 8.55
C LEU A 51 -5.81 -10.17 7.20
N SER A 52 -6.64 -11.05 6.65
CA SER A 52 -6.44 -11.71 5.35
C SER A 52 -7.73 -11.69 4.53
N GLY A 53 -7.69 -11.16 3.31
CA GLY A 53 -8.87 -11.10 2.45
C GLY A 53 -8.94 -9.87 1.57
N ILE A 54 -10.11 -9.65 0.96
CA ILE A 54 -10.43 -8.51 0.13
C ILE A 54 -11.34 -7.55 0.89
N TYR A 55 -10.85 -6.34 1.11
CA TYR A 55 -11.56 -5.32 1.89
C TYR A 55 -11.99 -4.16 1.02
N THR A 56 -13.18 -3.64 1.29
CA THR A 56 -13.69 -2.42 0.66
C THR A 56 -13.15 -1.20 1.40
N HIS A 57 -12.73 -0.22 0.63
CA HIS A 57 -12.19 1.04 1.09
C HIS A 57 -13.03 2.20 0.54
N LYS A 58 -13.34 3.15 1.40
CA LYS A 58 -14.00 4.41 1.04
C LYS A 58 -12.94 5.45 0.70
N VAL A 59 -13.11 6.15 -0.42
CA VAL A 59 -12.30 7.31 -0.79
C VAL A 59 -12.72 8.51 0.06
N LEU A 60 -11.76 9.10 0.78
CA LEU A 60 -12.00 10.26 1.63
C LEU A 60 -11.69 11.59 0.94
N VAL A 61 -10.76 11.59 -0.02
CA VAL A 61 -10.28 12.78 -0.72
C VAL A 61 -10.32 12.54 -2.23
N PRO A 62 -11.52 12.59 -2.86
CA PRO A 62 -11.70 12.22 -4.26
C PRO A 62 -10.96 13.16 -5.25
N HIS A 63 -10.65 14.39 -4.83
CA HIS A 63 -9.92 15.36 -5.66
C HIS A 63 -8.38 15.21 -5.58
N HIS A 64 -7.87 14.34 -4.70
CA HIS A 64 -6.44 14.09 -4.63
C HIS A 64 -5.97 13.34 -5.88
N LYS A 65 -4.79 13.73 -6.41
CA LYS A 65 -4.25 13.18 -7.67
C LYS A 65 -4.14 11.66 -7.67
N LEU A 66 -3.77 11.03 -6.54
CA LEU A 66 -3.72 9.56 -6.41
C LEU A 66 -5.09 8.90 -6.56
N MET A 67 -6.16 9.58 -6.16
CA MET A 67 -7.53 9.03 -6.18
C MET A 67 -8.29 9.40 -7.45
N ARG A 68 -7.65 10.05 -8.40
CA ARG A 68 -8.29 10.45 -9.66
C ARG A 68 -8.80 9.25 -10.45
N GLY A 69 -10.09 9.24 -10.78
CA GLY A 69 -10.75 8.17 -11.52
C GLY A 69 -11.20 6.98 -10.67
N PHE A 70 -10.99 7.02 -9.35
CA PHE A 70 -11.60 6.06 -8.45
C PHE A 70 -13.08 6.36 -8.25
N ASP A 71 -13.86 5.30 -8.06
CA ASP A 71 -15.22 5.39 -7.54
C ASP A 71 -15.18 5.77 -6.05
N ASP A 72 -16.37 6.04 -5.44
CA ASP A 72 -16.47 6.34 -4.01
C ASP A 72 -15.90 5.24 -3.12
N THR A 73 -15.92 4.00 -3.63
CA THR A 73 -15.36 2.82 -2.96
C THR A 73 -14.58 1.95 -3.93
N PHE A 74 -13.57 1.25 -3.42
CA PHE A 74 -12.78 0.28 -4.18
C PHE A 74 -12.32 -0.87 -3.28
N THR A 75 -11.82 -1.94 -3.87
CA THR A 75 -11.33 -3.10 -3.13
C THR A 75 -9.84 -3.30 -3.29
N LEU A 76 -9.17 -3.72 -2.20
CA LEU A 76 -7.77 -4.20 -2.22
C LEU A 76 -7.61 -5.42 -1.32
N PRO A 77 -6.66 -6.32 -1.66
CA PRO A 77 -6.22 -7.38 -0.78
C PRO A 77 -5.46 -6.85 0.43
N HIS A 78 -5.61 -7.53 1.56
CA HIS A 78 -4.76 -7.37 2.74
C HIS A 78 -4.30 -8.74 3.24
N SER A 79 -3.06 -8.80 3.76
CA SER A 79 -2.51 -9.96 4.45
C SER A 79 -1.49 -9.48 5.48
N ARG A 80 -1.91 -9.25 6.73
CA ARG A 80 -1.03 -8.71 7.77
C ARG A 80 -1.49 -9.08 9.17
N HIS A 81 -0.53 -9.14 10.10
CA HIS A 81 -0.75 -9.37 11.53
C HIS A 81 -0.73 -8.07 12.35
N THR A 82 -0.41 -6.94 11.71
CA THR A 82 -0.23 -5.66 12.39
C THR A 82 -1.09 -4.57 11.79
N GLY A 83 -1.53 -3.64 12.62
CA GLY A 83 -2.14 -2.36 12.27
C GLY A 83 -1.21 -1.19 12.57
N ILE A 84 -1.59 0.02 12.17
CA ILE A 84 -0.91 1.28 12.50
C ILE A 84 -1.68 2.03 13.58
N ASP A 85 -0.99 2.88 14.33
CA ASP A 85 -1.63 3.78 15.30
C ASP A 85 -2.44 4.85 14.55
N GLU A 86 -3.75 4.59 14.39
CA GLU A 86 -4.69 5.46 13.68
C GLU A 86 -4.83 6.84 14.36
N GLU A 87 -4.69 6.91 15.69
CA GLU A 87 -4.78 8.18 16.41
C GLU A 87 -3.51 9.02 16.21
N ALA A 88 -2.34 8.40 16.19
CA ALA A 88 -1.10 9.07 15.83
C ALA A 88 -1.14 9.57 14.37
N LEU A 89 -1.66 8.75 13.46
CA LEU A 89 -1.83 9.10 12.06
C LEU A 89 -2.74 10.33 11.88
N LYS A 90 -3.90 10.37 12.54
CA LYS A 90 -4.83 11.51 12.48
C LYS A 90 -4.22 12.82 13.01
N ARG A 91 -3.34 12.73 14.02
CA ARG A 91 -2.64 13.90 14.57
C ARG A 91 -1.47 14.39 13.73
N CYS A 92 -0.98 13.56 12.81
CA CYS A 92 0.19 13.87 11.98
C CYS A 92 -0.18 14.85 10.86
N ARG A 93 0.18 16.14 11.03
CA ARG A 93 -0.11 17.19 10.04
C ARG A 93 0.63 17.01 8.71
N GLY A 94 1.69 16.21 8.68
CA GLY A 94 2.49 15.94 7.48
C GLY A 94 1.86 14.94 6.52
N LEU A 95 0.83 14.22 6.98
CA LEU A 95 0.17 13.14 6.23
C LEU A 95 -1.30 13.48 5.95
N GLU A 96 -1.85 12.83 4.94
CA GLU A 96 -3.26 12.85 4.58
C GLU A 96 -3.73 11.42 4.28
N VAL A 97 -4.82 11.00 4.93
CA VAL A 97 -5.46 9.71 4.66
C VAL A 97 -6.43 9.88 3.51
N LEU A 98 -6.19 9.17 2.42
CA LEU A 98 -6.96 9.27 1.18
C LEU A 98 -8.05 8.22 1.07
N ALA A 99 -7.84 7.05 1.68
CA ALA A 99 -8.82 5.97 1.68
C ALA A 99 -8.74 5.15 2.97
N VAL A 100 -9.90 4.69 3.45
CA VAL A 100 -10.06 3.93 4.70
C VAL A 100 -11.05 2.80 4.52
N SER A 101 -10.80 1.68 5.18
CA SER A 101 -11.75 0.59 5.37
C SER A 101 -12.29 0.58 6.80
N GLU A 102 -13.55 0.28 6.99
CA GLU A 102 -14.13 0.10 8.33
C GLU A 102 -13.49 -1.06 9.10
N ILE A 103 -13.05 -2.09 8.37
CA ILE A 103 -12.44 -3.30 8.96
C ILE A 103 -10.92 -3.20 8.94
N ALA A 104 -10.34 -2.79 7.81
CA ALA A 104 -8.89 -2.81 7.61
C ALA A 104 -8.18 -1.50 8.00
N GLY A 105 -8.90 -0.45 8.43
CA GLY A 105 -8.33 0.83 8.81
C GLY A 105 -7.83 1.66 7.63
N SER A 106 -6.92 2.59 7.88
CA SER A 106 -6.34 3.47 6.85
C SER A 106 -5.54 2.66 5.84
N CYS A 107 -5.84 2.87 4.55
CA CYS A 107 -5.25 2.08 3.46
C CYS A 107 -4.31 2.87 2.57
N VAL A 108 -4.76 4.00 2.02
CA VAL A 108 -3.94 4.87 1.16
C VAL A 108 -3.66 6.15 1.92
N ILE A 109 -2.39 6.41 2.17
CA ILE A 109 -1.90 7.57 2.91
C ILE A 109 -0.84 8.25 2.05
N CYS A 110 -0.86 9.58 2.00
CA CYS A 110 0.11 10.35 1.23
C CYS A 110 0.73 11.45 2.11
N SER A 111 2.01 11.70 1.96
CA SER A 111 2.61 12.90 2.52
C SER A 111 2.07 14.14 1.78
N ARG A 112 1.86 15.25 2.49
CA ARG A 112 1.25 16.46 1.88
C ARG A 112 2.10 17.06 0.76
N ASN A 113 3.38 16.78 0.73
CA ASN A 113 4.27 17.18 -0.36
C ASN A 113 4.29 16.19 -1.53
N GLY A 114 3.55 15.08 -1.46
CA GLY A 114 3.45 14.07 -2.51
C GLY A 114 4.66 13.14 -2.64
N ARG A 115 5.67 13.29 -1.79
CA ARG A 115 6.94 12.54 -1.94
C ARG A 115 6.89 11.11 -1.40
N GLN A 116 5.91 10.81 -0.54
CA GLN A 116 5.80 9.50 0.09
C GLN A 116 4.35 9.03 0.04
N VAL A 117 4.14 7.85 -0.50
CA VAL A 117 2.85 7.16 -0.56
C VAL A 117 2.97 5.87 0.24
N PHE A 118 2.00 5.63 1.11
CA PHE A 118 1.93 4.46 1.97
C PHE A 118 0.61 3.74 1.73
N VAL A 119 0.68 2.47 1.32
CA VAL A 119 -0.49 1.63 1.08
C VAL A 119 -0.41 0.39 1.95
N THR A 120 -1.31 0.25 2.93
CA THR A 120 -1.31 -0.87 3.87
C THR A 120 -1.86 -2.16 3.28
N GLY A 121 -2.56 -2.08 2.14
CA GLY A 121 -3.02 -3.20 1.33
C GLY A 121 -2.00 -3.62 0.28
N HIS A 122 -2.34 -4.68 -0.47
CA HIS A 122 -1.50 -5.29 -1.51
C HIS A 122 -2.12 -5.11 -2.89
N ALA A 123 -1.92 -3.94 -3.48
CA ALA A 123 -2.39 -3.66 -4.84
C ALA A 123 -1.70 -4.55 -5.91
N GLU A 124 -0.50 -5.06 -5.60
CA GLU A 124 0.33 -5.90 -6.47
C GLU A 124 -0.07 -7.38 -6.50
N TYR A 125 -0.96 -7.84 -5.61
CA TYR A 125 -1.29 -9.25 -5.50
C TYR A 125 -1.97 -9.80 -6.76
N ASP A 126 -1.48 -10.97 -7.20
CA ASP A 126 -2.16 -11.80 -8.18
C ASP A 126 -3.41 -12.46 -7.59
N ARG A 127 -4.28 -12.96 -8.49
CA ARG A 127 -5.54 -13.62 -8.13
C ARG A 127 -5.40 -14.68 -7.06
N ASP A 128 -4.36 -15.48 -7.12
CA ASP A 128 -4.15 -16.69 -6.31
C ASP A 128 -3.19 -16.48 -5.12
N THR A 129 -2.67 -15.27 -4.92
CA THR A 129 -1.68 -14.99 -3.87
C THR A 129 -2.22 -15.30 -2.47
N LEU A 130 -3.42 -14.80 -2.12
CA LEU A 130 -4.05 -15.10 -0.83
C LEU A 130 -4.41 -16.59 -0.68
N ALA A 131 -4.79 -17.28 -1.77
CA ALA A 131 -5.02 -18.71 -1.75
C ALA A 131 -3.74 -19.48 -1.41
N LYS A 132 -2.62 -19.13 -2.06
CA LYS A 132 -1.31 -19.72 -1.78
C LYS A 132 -0.89 -19.52 -0.32
N GLU A 133 -1.09 -18.32 0.23
CA GLU A 133 -0.83 -18.03 1.64
C GLU A 133 -1.72 -18.87 2.57
N TYR A 134 -3.03 -18.95 2.29
CA TYR A 134 -3.99 -19.72 3.07
C TYR A 134 -3.61 -21.20 3.11
N PHE A 135 -3.37 -21.82 1.95
CA PHE A 135 -3.00 -23.23 1.88
C PHE A 135 -1.62 -23.51 2.46
N ARG A 136 -0.65 -22.62 2.30
CA ARG A 136 0.65 -22.71 2.96
C ARG A 136 0.49 -22.75 4.47
N ASP A 137 -0.29 -21.83 5.05
CA ASP A 137 -0.49 -21.73 6.49
C ASP A 137 -1.31 -22.91 7.02
N LYS A 138 -2.31 -23.38 6.28
CA LYS A 138 -3.07 -24.60 6.58
C LYS A 138 -2.19 -25.85 6.58
N ASN A 139 -1.32 -26.00 5.60
CA ASN A 139 -0.39 -27.14 5.51
C ASN A 139 0.66 -27.14 6.63
N LYS A 140 0.96 -25.97 7.21
CA LYS A 140 1.80 -25.84 8.40
C LYS A 140 1.06 -26.11 9.73
N GLY A 141 -0.23 -26.42 9.69
CA GLY A 141 -1.05 -26.66 10.88
C GLY A 141 -1.41 -25.39 11.65
N LEU A 142 -1.29 -24.21 11.05
CA LEU A 142 -1.57 -22.93 11.71
C LEU A 142 -3.07 -22.59 11.81
N ASN A 143 -3.94 -23.42 11.24
CA ASN A 143 -5.40 -23.26 11.28
C ASN A 143 -5.90 -21.85 10.87
N PRO A 144 -5.48 -21.30 9.71
CA PRO A 144 -5.84 -19.95 9.31
C PRO A 144 -7.34 -19.84 9.02
N ASN A 145 -7.92 -18.69 9.33
CA ASN A 145 -9.26 -18.34 8.85
C ASN A 145 -9.30 -18.28 7.32
N VAL A 146 -10.43 -18.64 6.72
CA VAL A 146 -10.64 -18.42 5.27
C VAL A 146 -10.49 -16.92 4.99
N PRO A 147 -9.72 -16.52 3.95
CA PRO A 147 -9.56 -15.11 3.64
C PRO A 147 -10.91 -14.44 3.35
N TYR A 148 -11.15 -13.33 4.07
CA TYR A 148 -12.42 -12.59 4.03
C TYR A 148 -12.76 -12.13 2.60
N ASN A 149 -14.02 -12.38 2.19
CA ASN A 149 -14.58 -11.95 0.90
C ASN A 149 -13.70 -12.33 -0.32
N TYR A 150 -13.03 -13.46 -0.25
CA TYR A 150 -12.07 -13.89 -1.28
C TYR A 150 -12.53 -15.10 -2.07
N PHE A 151 -12.86 -16.21 -1.42
CA PHE A 151 -13.40 -17.37 -2.10
C PHE A 151 -14.92 -17.26 -2.25
N PRO A 152 -15.51 -17.64 -3.41
CA PRO A 152 -16.96 -17.67 -3.58
C PRO A 152 -17.63 -18.56 -2.54
N ASN A 153 -18.53 -18.01 -1.71
CA ASN A 153 -19.22 -18.67 -0.60
C ASN A 153 -18.26 -19.31 0.45
N ASP A 154 -17.09 -18.69 0.65
CA ASP A 154 -16.00 -19.19 1.52
C ASP A 154 -15.49 -20.60 1.17
N ASP A 155 -15.77 -21.08 -0.04
CA ASP A 155 -15.35 -22.37 -0.54
C ASP A 155 -13.96 -22.30 -1.19
N ALA A 156 -12.95 -22.72 -0.45
CA ALA A 156 -11.56 -22.69 -0.89
C ALA A 156 -11.24 -23.63 -2.08
N SER A 157 -12.17 -24.46 -2.51
CA SER A 157 -12.03 -25.25 -3.74
C SER A 157 -12.35 -24.45 -5.01
N LYS A 158 -12.99 -23.28 -4.88
CA LYS A 158 -13.38 -22.44 -6.00
C LYS A 158 -12.32 -21.39 -6.32
N THR A 159 -12.24 -21.06 -7.60
CA THR A 159 -11.34 -19.99 -8.07
C THR A 159 -11.86 -18.63 -7.59
N PRO A 160 -11.05 -17.83 -6.88
CA PRO A 160 -11.47 -16.50 -6.43
C PRO A 160 -11.61 -15.53 -7.60
N PRO A 161 -12.58 -14.59 -7.55
CA PRO A 161 -12.70 -13.55 -8.54
C PRO A 161 -11.56 -12.52 -8.39
N MET A 162 -11.12 -11.91 -9.50
CA MET A 162 -10.17 -10.81 -9.49
C MET A 162 -10.92 -9.48 -9.53
N ILE A 163 -11.11 -8.84 -8.38
CA ILE A 163 -11.98 -7.65 -8.23
C ILE A 163 -11.22 -6.37 -7.82
N TRP A 164 -9.87 -6.39 -7.81
CA TRP A 164 -9.04 -5.24 -7.41
C TRP A 164 -8.07 -4.77 -8.49
N ARG A 165 -7.86 -5.51 -9.57
CA ARG A 165 -6.83 -5.22 -10.59
C ARG A 165 -6.98 -3.83 -11.22
N SER A 166 -8.21 -3.42 -11.57
CA SER A 166 -8.45 -2.10 -12.19
C SER A 166 -8.07 -0.97 -11.24
N ASN A 167 -8.47 -1.08 -9.97
CA ASN A 167 -8.16 -0.10 -8.93
C ASN A 167 -6.65 -0.06 -8.64
N ALA A 168 -6.01 -1.23 -8.56
CA ALA A 168 -4.56 -1.35 -8.39
C ALA A 168 -3.80 -0.69 -9.55
N THR A 169 -4.18 -1.00 -10.79
CA THR A 169 -3.60 -0.37 -11.99
C THR A 169 -3.77 1.14 -11.97
N LEU A 170 -4.95 1.62 -11.61
CA LEU A 170 -5.23 3.05 -11.52
C LEU A 170 -4.37 3.74 -10.46
N LEU A 171 -4.22 3.13 -9.28
CA LEU A 171 -3.40 3.66 -8.20
C LEU A 171 -1.92 3.83 -8.62
N TYR A 172 -1.33 2.79 -9.21
CA TYR A 172 0.04 2.87 -9.73
C TYR A 172 0.19 3.85 -10.89
N THR A 173 -0.75 3.87 -11.80
CA THR A 173 -0.74 4.80 -12.95
C THR A 173 -0.82 6.24 -12.46
N ASN A 174 -1.69 6.54 -11.49
CA ASN A 174 -1.79 7.88 -10.91
C ASN A 174 -0.49 8.27 -10.19
N TRP A 175 0.09 7.36 -9.41
CA TRP A 175 1.36 7.61 -8.74
C TRP A 175 2.49 7.89 -9.74
N LEU A 176 2.68 7.01 -10.73
CA LEU A 176 3.70 7.18 -11.76
C LEU A 176 3.52 8.49 -12.52
N ASN A 177 2.29 8.79 -12.95
CA ASN A 177 2.01 9.97 -13.76
C ASN A 177 2.21 11.26 -12.96
N TYR A 178 1.59 11.39 -11.79
CA TYR A 178 1.52 12.68 -11.09
C TYR A 178 2.67 12.91 -10.10
N PHE A 179 3.30 11.86 -9.57
CA PHE A 179 4.29 11.97 -8.51
C PHE A 179 5.69 11.52 -8.94
N VAL A 180 5.80 10.84 -10.09
CA VAL A 180 7.07 10.47 -10.70
C VAL A 180 7.31 11.27 -11.98
N TYR A 181 6.56 11.01 -13.05
CA TYR A 181 6.82 11.65 -14.34
C TYR A 181 6.67 13.16 -14.32
N GLN A 182 5.57 13.69 -13.77
CA GLN A 182 5.34 15.14 -13.73
C GLN A 182 6.18 15.86 -12.68
N ALA A 183 6.70 15.16 -11.67
CA ALA A 183 7.52 15.73 -10.61
C ALA A 183 9.04 15.65 -10.91
N THR A 184 9.45 14.74 -11.79
CA THR A 184 10.86 14.59 -12.15
C THR A 184 11.32 15.77 -13.01
N PRO A 185 12.39 16.48 -12.64
CA PRO A 185 12.98 17.53 -13.45
C PRO A 185 13.41 16.97 -14.81
N TYR A 186 12.96 17.61 -15.88
CA TYR A 186 13.17 17.08 -17.21
C TYR A 186 13.47 18.22 -18.20
N ASP A 187 14.64 18.18 -18.87
CA ASP A 187 15.00 19.11 -19.93
C ASP A 187 14.75 18.48 -21.30
N LEU A 188 13.71 18.95 -21.97
CA LEU A 188 13.35 18.49 -23.33
C LEU A 188 14.50 18.69 -24.34
N ARG A 189 15.39 19.66 -24.13
CA ARG A 189 16.53 19.93 -25.03
C ARG A 189 17.54 18.80 -25.02
N GLU A 190 17.67 18.05 -23.93
CA GLU A 190 18.56 16.90 -23.86
C GLU A 190 18.06 15.73 -24.73
N LEU A 191 16.76 15.59 -24.94
CA LEU A 191 16.20 14.55 -25.82
C LEU A 191 16.50 14.83 -27.29
N ILE A 192 16.38 16.08 -27.74
CA ILE A 192 16.66 16.45 -29.13
C ILE A 192 18.11 16.11 -29.47
N ASN A 193 19.02 16.25 -28.50
CA ASN A 193 20.43 15.93 -28.68
C ASN A 193 20.70 14.40 -28.66
N ARG A 194 19.87 13.59 -27.98
CA ARG A 194 20.02 12.12 -27.93
C ARG A 194 19.42 11.39 -29.13
N TYR A 195 18.41 12.00 -29.77
CA TYR A 195 17.71 11.45 -30.91
C TYR A 195 17.64 12.49 -32.05
N PRO A 196 18.79 12.84 -32.67
CA PRO A 196 18.79 13.70 -33.86
C PRO A 196 18.03 12.97 -34.98
N HIS A 197 17.07 13.67 -35.60
CA HIS A 197 16.27 13.16 -36.72
C HIS A 197 17.14 12.88 -37.94
#